data_34acd639a27628d615a6943c44407994
#
_entry.id   34acd639a27628d615a6943c44407994
#
_cell.length_a   1.000
_cell.length_b   1.000
_cell.length_c   1.000
_cell.angle_alpha   90.00
_cell.angle_beta   90.00
_cell.angle_gamma   90.00
#
_symmetry.space_group_name_H-M   'P 1'
#
loop_
_entity.id
_entity.type
_entity.pdbx_description
1 polymer ?
#
loop_
_entity_poly.entity_id
_entity_poly.type
_entity_poly.pdbx_seq_one_letter_code
_entity_poly.pdbx_strand_id
1 'polypeptide(L)'
;TNMDAVTHLTDAQEWAGNGSMVGAIKGSTKREPTVVGKPAPFMLDYIANKFDIRKDQICMVGDRLDTDILFGKDGGLRTLLVLSGVTTEETLKSPENDIHPDFYTSKLGDLLTLNNVEA
;
A
#
# COMPACT_ATOMS: atom_id res chain seq x y z
N THR A 1 -12.00 6.53 -2.68
CA THR A 1 -11.16 7.34 -3.59
C THR A 1 -9.77 7.49 -2.99
N ASN A 2 -8.81 8.00 -3.74
CA ASN A 2 -7.42 8.18 -3.36
C ASN A 2 -7.04 9.66 -3.26
N MET A 3 -5.83 9.94 -2.77
CA MET A 3 -5.25 11.29 -2.66
C MET A 3 -4.15 11.54 -3.70
N ASP A 4 -4.04 10.70 -4.73
CA ASP A 4 -3.01 10.83 -5.76
C ASP A 4 -3.17 12.17 -6.49
N ALA A 5 -2.11 12.97 -6.48
CA ALA A 5 -2.13 14.30 -7.10
C ALA A 5 -2.21 14.21 -8.62
N VAL A 6 -1.47 13.26 -9.18
CA VAL A 6 -1.40 12.99 -10.61
C VAL A 6 -1.64 11.51 -10.91
N THR A 7 -2.03 11.21 -12.14
CA THR A 7 -2.15 9.85 -12.65
C THR A 7 -1.58 9.80 -14.07
N HIS A 8 -1.02 8.66 -14.44
CA HIS A 8 -0.48 8.40 -15.78
C HIS A 8 -1.47 7.52 -16.53
N LEU A 9 -2.19 8.10 -17.47
CA LEU A 9 -3.10 7.38 -18.38
C LEU A 9 -2.43 7.01 -19.69
N THR A 10 -1.34 7.71 -20.03
CA THR A 10 -0.51 7.45 -21.21
C THR A 10 0.95 7.75 -20.87
N ASP A 11 1.88 7.18 -21.62
CA ASP A 11 3.34 7.32 -21.38
C ASP A 11 3.88 8.74 -21.53
N ALA A 12 3.09 9.65 -22.06
CA ALA A 12 3.55 10.99 -22.43
C ALA A 12 2.94 12.14 -21.62
N GLN A 13 1.96 11.90 -20.74
CA GLN A 13 1.21 13.00 -20.13
C GLN A 13 0.74 12.69 -18.71
N GLU A 14 1.02 13.61 -17.80
CA GLU A 14 0.46 13.60 -16.46
C GLU A 14 -0.96 14.18 -16.47
N TRP A 15 -1.88 13.51 -15.81
CA TRP A 15 -3.26 13.92 -15.63
C TRP A 15 -3.55 14.21 -14.15
N ALA A 16 -4.48 15.11 -13.90
CA ALA A 16 -4.91 15.36 -12.53
C ALA A 16 -5.51 14.09 -11.91
N GLY A 17 -4.90 13.64 -10.81
CA GLY A 17 -5.40 12.51 -10.03
C GLY A 17 -6.61 12.91 -9.16
N ASN A 18 -7.22 11.93 -8.51
CA ASN A 18 -8.36 12.17 -7.63
C ASN A 18 -8.05 13.13 -6.47
N GLY A 19 -6.80 13.16 -6.00
CA GLY A 19 -6.35 14.12 -4.98
C GLY A 19 -6.57 15.57 -5.38
N SER A 20 -6.52 15.89 -6.68
CA SER A 20 -6.83 17.22 -7.19
C SER A 20 -8.29 17.61 -6.93
N MET A 21 -9.23 16.66 -7.09
CA MET A 21 -10.65 16.88 -6.80
C MET A 21 -10.92 17.04 -5.30
N VAL A 22 -10.29 16.18 -4.49
CA VAL A 22 -10.35 16.28 -3.02
C VAL A 22 -9.76 17.62 -2.56
N GLY A 23 -8.65 18.05 -3.15
CA GLY A 23 -8.02 19.34 -2.87
C GLY A 23 -8.94 20.52 -3.15
N ALA A 24 -9.69 20.50 -4.27
CA ALA A 24 -10.66 21.52 -4.61
C ALA A 24 -11.78 21.62 -3.54
N ILE A 25 -12.33 20.50 -3.10
CA ILE A 25 -13.35 20.45 -2.06
C ILE A 25 -12.79 20.92 -0.71
N LYS A 26 -11.61 20.45 -0.33
CA LYS A 26 -10.91 20.89 0.89
C LYS A 26 -10.68 22.40 0.87
N GLY A 27 -10.22 22.92 -0.26
CA GLY A 27 -9.97 24.36 -0.45
C GLY A 27 -11.22 25.23 -0.28
N SER A 28 -12.36 24.77 -0.79
CA SER A 28 -13.63 25.50 -0.71
C SER A 28 -14.32 25.38 0.65
N THR A 29 -14.29 24.18 1.25
CA THR A 29 -15.00 23.90 2.51
C THR A 29 -14.18 24.20 3.77
N LYS A 30 -12.85 24.32 3.64
CA LYS A 30 -11.88 24.41 4.76
C LYS A 30 -11.95 23.21 5.73
N ARG A 31 -12.46 22.06 5.29
CA ARG A 31 -12.58 20.85 6.08
C ARG A 31 -11.57 19.80 5.61
N GLU A 32 -10.99 19.08 6.56
CA GLU A 32 -10.16 17.92 6.25
C GLU A 32 -11.03 16.73 5.86
N PRO A 33 -10.65 15.96 4.82
CA PRO A 33 -11.35 14.74 4.47
C PRO A 33 -11.10 13.64 5.51
N THR A 34 -12.09 12.77 5.72
CA THR A 34 -11.87 11.52 6.44
C THR A 34 -11.17 10.54 5.50
N VAL A 35 -9.96 10.13 5.85
CA VAL A 35 -9.16 9.18 5.06
C VAL A 35 -9.42 7.77 5.54
N VAL A 36 -9.96 6.92 4.68
CA VAL A 36 -10.27 5.51 4.97
C VAL A 36 -9.38 4.53 4.20
N GLY A 37 -8.70 5.02 3.16
CA GLY A 37 -7.76 4.23 2.34
C GLY A 37 -6.37 4.13 2.97
N LYS A 38 -5.57 3.18 2.46
CA LYS A 38 -4.16 3.01 2.87
C LYS A 38 -3.39 4.33 2.77
N PRO A 39 -2.50 4.65 3.71
CA PRO A 39 -2.07 3.83 4.86
C PRO A 39 -2.97 3.95 6.11
N ALA A 40 -4.14 4.61 6.06
CA ALA A 40 -5.01 4.78 7.21
C ALA A 40 -5.55 3.42 7.73
N PRO A 41 -5.65 3.22 9.06
CA PRO A 41 -5.92 1.91 9.66
C PRO A 41 -7.38 1.45 9.53
N PHE A 42 -8.28 2.30 9.09
CA PHE A 42 -9.74 2.05 9.11
C PHE A 42 -10.14 0.69 8.49
N MET A 43 -9.62 0.38 7.29
CA MET A 43 -9.96 -0.88 6.61
C MET A 43 -9.42 -2.10 7.36
N LEU A 44 -8.23 -1.99 7.92
CA LEU A 44 -7.62 -3.08 8.69
C LEU A 44 -8.40 -3.38 9.95
N ASP A 45 -8.74 -2.35 10.71
CA ASP A 45 -9.51 -2.51 11.96
C ASP A 45 -10.88 -3.12 11.66
N TYR A 46 -11.53 -2.68 10.59
CA TYR A 46 -12.80 -3.26 10.16
C TYR A 46 -12.67 -4.74 9.80
N ILE A 47 -11.64 -5.14 9.03
CA ILE A 47 -11.42 -6.54 8.62
C ILE A 47 -11.11 -7.41 9.83
N ALA A 48 -10.17 -6.99 10.68
CA ALA A 48 -9.79 -7.72 11.88
C ALA A 48 -10.99 -7.99 12.80
N ASN A 49 -11.79 -6.94 13.06
CA ASN A 49 -12.99 -7.06 13.90
C ASN A 49 -14.09 -7.90 13.25
N LYS A 50 -14.35 -7.71 11.94
CA LYS A 50 -15.43 -8.41 11.24
C LYS A 50 -15.20 -9.92 11.17
N PHE A 51 -13.97 -10.35 10.99
CA PHE A 51 -13.62 -11.75 10.81
C PHE A 51 -13.00 -12.38 12.06
N ASP A 52 -12.88 -11.63 13.15
CA ASP A 52 -12.25 -12.07 14.41
C ASP A 52 -10.84 -12.64 14.18
N ILE A 53 -10.04 -11.94 13.38
CA ILE A 53 -8.68 -12.32 13.02
C ILE A 53 -7.69 -11.39 13.72
N ARG A 54 -6.68 -11.97 14.37
CA ARG A 54 -5.60 -11.16 14.94
C ARG A 54 -4.74 -10.55 13.82
N LYS A 55 -4.28 -9.35 14.02
CA LYS A 55 -3.47 -8.60 13.03
C LYS A 55 -2.18 -9.33 12.67
N ASP A 56 -1.56 -10.05 13.60
CA ASP A 56 -0.36 -10.86 13.36
C ASP A 56 -0.60 -12.09 12.46
N GLN A 57 -1.86 -12.43 12.20
CA GLN A 57 -2.28 -13.50 11.27
C GLN A 57 -2.59 -12.98 9.86
N ILE A 58 -2.48 -11.68 9.64
CA ILE A 58 -2.75 -11.03 8.36
C ILE A 58 -1.43 -10.66 7.69
N CYS A 59 -1.32 -10.90 6.39
CA CYS A 59 -0.22 -10.43 5.58
C CYS A 59 -0.71 -9.40 4.58
N MET A 60 -0.11 -8.20 4.60
CA MET A 60 -0.31 -7.19 3.56
C MET A 60 0.61 -7.48 2.38
N VAL A 61 0.03 -7.72 1.23
CA VAL A 61 0.77 -7.90 -0.04
C VAL A 61 0.53 -6.68 -0.92
N GLY A 62 1.58 -6.05 -1.39
CA GLY A 62 1.46 -4.87 -2.24
C GLY A 62 2.77 -4.50 -2.92
N ASP A 63 2.71 -3.52 -3.80
CA ASP A 63 3.83 -3.10 -4.64
C ASP A 63 4.38 -1.70 -4.28
N ARG A 64 3.77 -1.02 -3.31
CA ARG A 64 4.20 0.31 -2.89
C ARG A 64 4.64 0.34 -1.44
N LEU A 65 5.79 0.96 -1.20
CA LEU A 65 6.34 1.13 0.15
C LEU A 65 5.50 2.10 0.99
N ASP A 66 5.22 3.28 0.44
CA ASP A 66 4.56 4.41 1.11
C ASP A 66 3.07 4.20 1.44
N THR A 67 2.42 3.24 0.80
CA THR A 67 1.01 2.94 1.04
C THR A 67 0.82 1.52 1.57
N ASP A 68 1.19 0.49 0.79
CA ASP A 68 0.92 -0.90 1.14
C ASP A 68 1.77 -1.38 2.31
N ILE A 69 3.08 -1.22 2.18
CA ILE A 69 3.99 -1.72 3.21
C ILE A 69 3.86 -0.90 4.49
N LEU A 70 3.77 0.41 4.38
CA LEU A 70 3.53 1.29 5.52
C LEU A 70 2.22 0.94 6.24
N PHE A 71 1.12 0.73 5.50
CA PHE A 71 -0.15 0.26 6.06
C PHE A 71 -0.02 -1.05 6.84
N GLY A 72 0.73 -2.02 6.27
CA GLY A 72 0.97 -3.28 6.95
C GLY A 72 1.80 -3.12 8.23
N LYS A 73 2.89 -2.36 8.17
CA LYS A 73 3.77 -2.13 9.31
C LYS A 73 3.08 -1.36 10.43
N ASP A 74 2.44 -0.24 10.11
CA ASP A 74 1.72 0.57 11.10
C ASP A 74 0.53 -0.19 11.71
N GLY A 75 -0.06 -1.10 10.92
CA GLY A 75 -1.13 -1.97 11.37
C GLY A 75 -0.71 -3.19 12.19
N GLY A 76 0.58 -3.50 12.28
CA GLY A 76 1.10 -4.69 12.96
C GLY A 76 0.88 -5.99 12.18
N LEU A 77 0.81 -5.90 10.85
CA LEU A 77 0.71 -7.04 9.93
C LEU A 77 2.10 -7.57 9.55
N ARG A 78 2.13 -8.77 8.97
CA ARG A 78 3.25 -9.18 8.12
C ARG A 78 3.14 -8.45 6.78
N THR A 79 4.29 -8.20 6.14
CA THR A 79 4.34 -7.46 4.87
C THR A 79 5.15 -8.20 3.82
N LEU A 80 4.58 -8.30 2.61
CA LEU A 80 5.24 -8.87 1.43
C LEU A 80 5.18 -7.85 0.29
N LEU A 81 6.34 -7.33 -0.08
CA LEU A 81 6.48 -6.46 -1.25
C LEU A 81 6.64 -7.31 -2.51
N VAL A 82 5.88 -6.98 -3.57
CA VAL A 82 6.07 -7.53 -4.92
C VAL A 82 6.70 -6.48 -5.83
N LEU A 83 7.77 -6.85 -6.52
CA LEU A 83 8.55 -5.94 -7.38
C LEU A 83 7.98 -5.82 -8.80
N SER A 84 6.84 -6.45 -9.07
CA SER A 84 6.17 -6.40 -10.37
C SER A 84 5.32 -5.15 -10.62
N GLY A 85 5.32 -4.21 -9.68
CA GLY A 85 4.54 -2.97 -9.76
C GLY A 85 5.40 -1.71 -9.68
N VAL A 86 5.06 -0.82 -8.76
CA VAL A 86 5.65 0.53 -8.66
C VAL A 86 7.06 0.51 -8.08
N THR A 87 7.29 -0.24 -6.99
CA THR A 87 8.60 -0.26 -6.30
C THR A 87 9.59 -1.15 -7.04
N THR A 88 10.74 -0.58 -7.38
CA THR A 88 11.87 -1.34 -7.96
C THR A 88 12.80 -1.87 -6.86
N GLU A 89 13.62 -2.86 -7.19
CA GLU A 89 14.64 -3.37 -6.27
C GLU A 89 15.67 -2.29 -5.88
N GLU A 90 15.98 -1.39 -6.80
CA GLU A 90 16.86 -0.24 -6.57
C GLU A 90 16.26 0.69 -5.52
N THR A 91 14.97 1.05 -5.66
CA THR A 91 14.26 1.87 -4.68
C THR A 91 14.20 1.19 -3.30
N LEU A 92 13.91 -0.12 -3.27
CA LEU A 92 13.86 -0.88 -2.02
C LEU A 92 15.20 -0.86 -1.27
N LYS A 93 16.31 -0.99 -2.00
CA LYS A 93 17.68 -1.05 -1.44
C LYS A 93 18.33 0.33 -1.29
N SER A 94 17.66 1.40 -1.68
CA SER A 94 18.19 2.75 -1.53
C SER A 94 18.46 3.08 -0.06
N PRO A 95 19.58 3.72 0.25
CA PRO A 95 19.88 4.21 1.61
C PRO A 95 18.90 5.31 2.08
N GLU A 96 18.14 5.91 1.16
CA GLU A 96 17.10 6.89 1.47
C GLU A 96 15.77 6.25 1.84
N ASN A 97 15.61 4.93 1.61
CA ASN A 97 14.39 4.21 1.94
C ASN A 97 14.40 3.78 3.41
N ASP A 98 13.43 4.25 4.17
CA ASP A 98 13.21 3.93 5.59
C ASP A 98 12.06 2.92 5.81
N ILE A 99 11.36 2.51 4.74
CA ILE A 99 10.24 1.58 4.82
C ILE A 99 10.68 0.20 4.32
N HIS A 100 10.88 -0.72 5.26
CA HIS A 100 11.35 -2.07 4.94
C HIS A 100 10.24 -3.12 5.14
N PRO A 101 9.87 -3.89 4.10
CA PRO A 101 8.96 -5.01 4.23
C PRO A 101 9.60 -6.17 5.00
N ASP A 102 8.77 -7.06 5.58
CA ASP A 102 9.30 -8.30 6.19
C ASP A 102 9.85 -9.25 5.12
N PHE A 103 9.20 -9.30 3.95
CA PHE A 103 9.58 -10.13 2.81
C PHE A 103 9.39 -9.37 1.49
N TYR A 104 10.14 -9.77 0.47
CA TYR A 104 9.88 -9.31 -0.89
C TYR A 104 10.12 -10.43 -1.92
N THR A 105 9.47 -10.33 -3.07
CA THR A 105 9.61 -11.25 -4.20
C THR A 105 9.41 -10.52 -5.52
N SER A 106 9.81 -11.14 -6.62
CA SER A 106 9.65 -10.54 -7.94
C SER A 106 8.19 -10.33 -8.31
N LYS A 107 7.33 -11.30 -8.03
CA LYS A 107 5.89 -11.26 -8.35
C LYS A 107 5.09 -12.16 -7.42
N LEU A 108 3.80 -11.89 -7.28
CA LEU A 108 2.91 -12.71 -6.44
C LEU A 108 2.85 -14.18 -6.87
N GLY A 109 2.99 -14.45 -8.18
CA GLY A 109 3.01 -15.83 -8.70
C GLY A 109 4.15 -16.70 -8.17
N ASP A 110 5.21 -16.12 -7.61
CA ASP A 110 6.33 -16.87 -7.02
C ASP A 110 5.87 -17.69 -5.80
N LEU A 111 4.78 -17.29 -5.13
CA LEU A 111 4.18 -18.06 -4.04
C LEU A 111 3.71 -19.47 -4.49
N LEU A 112 3.39 -19.66 -5.77
CA LEU A 112 3.00 -20.95 -6.32
C LEU A 112 4.16 -21.96 -6.33
N THR A 113 5.40 -21.49 -6.26
CA THR A 113 6.59 -22.34 -6.23
C THR A 113 7.02 -22.74 -4.82
N LEU A 114 6.39 -22.19 -3.79
CA LEU A 114 6.67 -22.50 -2.38
C LEU A 114 6.02 -23.81 -1.90
N ASN A 115 5.63 -24.70 -2.80
CA ASN A 115 4.84 -25.91 -2.56
C ASN A 115 5.47 -26.95 -1.63
N ASN A 116 6.58 -26.68 -0.93
CA ASN A 116 7.24 -27.62 -0.03
C ASN A 116 7.83 -26.98 1.23
N VAL A 117 7.25 -25.90 1.73
CA VAL A 117 7.58 -25.47 3.09
C VAL A 117 6.67 -26.26 4.03
N GLU A 118 7.18 -27.36 4.54
CA GLU A 118 6.57 -28.05 5.68
C GLU A 118 6.45 -27.06 6.85
N ALA A 119 5.25 -26.94 7.39
CA ALA A 119 4.93 -26.09 8.51
C ALA A 119 5.64 -26.57 9.79
#